data_910fb508cead78f6ab604bb8ae0b71ec
#
_entry.id   910fb508cead78f6ab604bb8ae0b71ec
#
_cell.length_a   1.000
_cell.length_b   1.000
_cell.length_c   1.000
_cell.angle_alpha   90.00
_cell.angle_beta   90.00
_cell.angle_gamma   90.00
#
_symmetry.space_group_name_H-M   'P 1'
#
loop_
_entity.id
_entity.type
_entity.pdbx_description
1 polymer ?
#
loop_
_entity_poly.entity_id
_entity_poly.type
_entity_poly.pdbx_seq_one_letter_code
_entity_poly.pdbx_strand_id
1 'polypeptide(L)'
;TSIHSDSQSNFLAANGKKTMVEIPSIRLDAADGSVKLSVTERNGNITDVKSSIFQHDIILSWKDDLSSDWTVEWKAEGEETESITGLTSSEVHIPLLKDAQDYAITITGNKNSKTSLTLKTEKSGSGFPRIQLSKANPTSEDKVLMMLVDCGEIGGIQWTVDGAKADGYTNLRKGEHYVQAVLTKTDGTVEYFARYINVIL
;
A
#
# COMPACT_ATOMS: atom_id res chain seq x y z
N THR A 1 25.04 36.25 -19.75
CA THR A 1 25.19 35.82 -18.34
C THR A 1 24.03 34.87 -18.03
N SER A 2 24.31 33.57 -17.94
CA SER A 2 23.30 32.60 -17.55
C SER A 2 23.16 32.68 -16.02
N ILE A 3 21.98 33.00 -15.56
CA ILE A 3 21.64 32.86 -14.15
C ILE A 3 21.30 31.36 -13.95
N HIS A 4 22.27 30.59 -13.50
CA HIS A 4 22.00 29.29 -12.93
C HIS A 4 21.47 29.51 -11.49
N SER A 5 20.19 29.33 -11.28
CA SER A 5 19.73 29.09 -9.94
C SER A 5 19.77 27.57 -9.70
N ASP A 6 20.80 27.12 -8.99
CA ASP A 6 20.84 25.76 -8.42
C ASP A 6 19.83 25.57 -7.27
N SER A 7 19.01 26.56 -7.02
CA SER A 7 17.88 26.43 -6.12
C SER A 7 16.77 25.71 -6.88
N GLN A 8 16.46 24.51 -6.49
CA GLN A 8 15.14 23.93 -6.71
C GLN A 8 14.12 24.88 -6.08
N SER A 9 13.72 25.89 -6.84
CA SER A 9 12.68 26.83 -6.44
C SER A 9 11.38 26.04 -6.46
N ASN A 10 11.09 25.39 -5.34
CA ASN A 10 9.75 24.88 -5.07
C ASN A 10 8.84 26.10 -5.02
N PHE A 11 8.24 26.48 -6.13
CA PHE A 11 7.17 27.46 -6.12
C PHE A 11 6.05 26.90 -5.26
N LEU A 12 5.85 27.51 -4.12
CA LEU A 12 4.71 27.19 -3.27
C LEU A 12 3.52 27.99 -3.82
N ALA A 13 2.39 27.34 -3.99
CA ALA A 13 1.13 28.04 -4.17
C ALA A 13 0.87 28.92 -2.93
N ALA A 14 -0.02 29.91 -3.06
CA ALA A 14 -0.36 30.86 -1.99
C ALA A 14 -0.82 30.18 -0.68
N ASN A 15 -1.23 28.90 -0.77
CA ASN A 15 -1.61 28.05 0.39
C ASN A 15 -0.44 27.25 0.99
N GLY A 16 0.81 27.51 0.58
CA GLY A 16 2.00 26.83 1.07
C GLY A 16 2.23 25.42 0.50
N LYS A 17 1.38 24.95 -0.41
CA LYS A 17 1.55 23.63 -1.07
C LYS A 17 2.53 23.74 -2.24
N LYS A 18 3.28 22.67 -2.51
CA LYS A 18 4.15 22.57 -3.71
C LYS A 18 3.31 22.68 -4.97
N THR A 19 3.80 23.45 -5.95
CA THR A 19 3.12 23.57 -7.25
C THR A 19 3.50 22.40 -8.15
N MET A 20 2.64 22.10 -9.11
CA MET A 20 2.89 21.10 -10.17
C MET A 20 3.77 21.64 -11.31
N VAL A 21 4.27 22.85 -11.18
CA VAL A 21 5.02 23.54 -12.24
C VAL A 21 6.47 23.67 -11.80
N GLU A 22 7.37 23.25 -12.68
CA GLU A 22 8.81 23.44 -12.56
C GLU A 22 9.29 24.39 -13.65
N ILE A 23 10.18 25.31 -13.30
CA ILE A 23 10.82 26.23 -14.25
C ILE A 23 12.29 25.81 -14.35
N PRO A 24 12.64 24.85 -15.23
CA PRO A 24 13.99 24.33 -15.32
C PRO A 24 14.97 25.32 -15.90
N SER A 25 14.52 26.32 -16.65
CA SER A 25 15.44 27.39 -17.17
C SER A 25 14.72 28.69 -17.43
N ILE A 26 15.43 29.76 -17.12
CA ILE A 26 15.11 31.14 -17.56
C ILE A 26 16.30 31.62 -18.37
N ARG A 27 16.09 31.98 -19.65
CA ARG A 27 17.14 32.50 -20.54
C ARG A 27 16.77 33.87 -21.02
N LEU A 28 17.74 34.80 -20.95
CA LEU A 28 17.67 36.07 -21.63
C LEU A 28 18.24 35.88 -23.05
N ASP A 29 17.44 36.15 -24.06
CA ASP A 29 17.93 36.22 -25.45
C ASP A 29 18.57 37.59 -25.68
N ALA A 30 19.89 37.60 -25.83
CA ALA A 30 20.65 38.86 -25.99
C ALA A 30 20.42 39.53 -27.35
N ALA A 31 19.84 38.81 -28.32
CA ALA A 31 19.62 39.34 -29.67
C ALA A 31 18.41 40.28 -29.73
N ASP A 32 17.36 40.00 -28.96
CA ASP A 32 16.11 40.76 -28.96
C ASP A 32 15.66 41.24 -27.57
N GLY A 33 16.44 40.91 -26.53
CA GLY A 33 16.12 41.28 -25.15
C GLY A 33 14.98 40.47 -24.55
N SER A 34 14.49 39.45 -25.25
CA SER A 34 13.38 38.61 -24.75
C SER A 34 13.82 37.65 -23.64
N VAL A 35 12.90 37.35 -22.74
CA VAL A 35 13.09 36.30 -21.69
C VAL A 35 12.37 35.04 -22.15
N LYS A 36 13.12 33.96 -22.37
CA LYS A 36 12.57 32.65 -22.66
C LYS A 36 12.46 31.88 -21.38
N LEU A 37 11.23 31.47 -21.06
CA LEU A 37 10.91 30.67 -19.90
C LEU A 37 10.55 29.24 -20.34
N SER A 38 11.27 28.25 -19.83
CA SER A 38 10.88 26.86 -19.97
C SER A 38 10.03 26.48 -18.75
N VAL A 39 8.81 26.02 -19.01
CA VAL A 39 7.88 25.59 -17.98
C VAL A 39 7.56 24.14 -18.25
N THR A 40 7.74 23.28 -17.25
CA THR A 40 7.38 21.85 -17.32
C THR A 40 6.46 21.49 -16.17
N GLU A 41 5.61 20.51 -16.41
CA GLU A 41 4.85 19.91 -15.32
C GLU A 41 5.80 19.08 -14.45
N ARG A 42 5.71 19.26 -13.14
CA ARG A 42 6.51 18.50 -12.16
C ARG A 42 5.89 17.13 -11.95
N ASN A 43 6.70 16.10 -12.00
CA ASN A 43 6.29 14.77 -11.57
C ASN A 43 6.19 14.70 -10.05
N GLY A 44 5.23 13.90 -9.56
CA GLY A 44 5.14 13.52 -8.17
C GLY A 44 6.32 12.67 -7.73
N ASN A 45 6.55 12.60 -6.43
CA ASN A 45 7.62 11.80 -5.85
C ASN A 45 7.09 10.97 -4.67
N ILE A 46 7.19 9.65 -4.82
CA ILE A 46 6.85 8.69 -3.77
C ILE A 46 8.07 8.50 -2.86
N THR A 47 7.88 8.74 -1.58
CA THR A 47 8.89 8.63 -0.52
C THR A 47 8.36 7.87 0.69
N ASP A 48 9.23 7.58 1.65
CA ASP A 48 8.89 6.97 2.95
C ASP A 48 8.02 5.70 2.80
N VAL A 49 8.34 4.86 1.83
CA VAL A 49 7.63 3.58 1.66
C VAL A 49 7.94 2.69 2.86
N LYS A 50 6.90 2.28 3.57
CA LYS A 50 6.96 1.34 4.68
C LYS A 50 6.20 0.09 4.33
N SER A 51 6.67 -1.04 4.82
CA SER A 51 6.02 -2.35 4.62
C SER A 51 5.86 -3.08 5.95
N SER A 52 4.73 -3.77 6.09
CA SER A 52 4.55 -4.85 7.06
C SER A 52 4.30 -6.12 6.28
N ILE A 53 5.13 -7.14 6.53
CA ILE A 53 5.17 -8.36 5.75
C ILE A 53 4.70 -9.51 6.62
N PHE A 54 3.85 -10.37 6.07
CA PHE A 54 3.29 -11.54 6.71
C PHE A 54 3.39 -12.75 5.77
N GLN A 55 2.86 -13.90 6.16
CA GLN A 55 2.92 -15.12 5.35
C GLN A 55 2.19 -14.97 4.01
N HIS A 56 0.99 -14.39 4.01
CA HIS A 56 0.11 -14.30 2.86
C HIS A 56 -0.37 -12.87 2.57
N ASP A 57 0.17 -11.90 3.29
CA ASP A 57 -0.28 -10.52 3.24
C ASP A 57 0.91 -9.55 3.29
N ILE A 58 0.81 -8.47 2.54
CA ILE A 58 1.72 -7.32 2.63
C ILE A 58 0.90 -6.06 2.80
N ILE A 59 1.24 -5.23 3.78
CA ILE A 59 0.70 -3.88 3.92
C ILE A 59 1.78 -2.92 3.50
N LEU A 60 1.46 -1.98 2.62
CA LEU A 60 2.33 -0.89 2.22
C LEU A 60 1.71 0.44 2.60
N SER A 61 2.54 1.38 3.00
CA SER A 61 2.18 2.79 3.11
C SER A 61 3.32 3.66 2.60
N TRP A 62 2.99 4.83 2.05
CA TRP A 62 3.97 5.74 1.46
C TRP A 62 3.54 7.19 1.64
N LYS A 63 4.44 8.10 1.25
CA LYS A 63 4.11 9.51 1.05
C LYS A 63 4.26 9.86 -0.42
N ASP A 64 3.40 10.72 -0.92
CA ASP A 64 3.51 11.31 -2.24
C ASP A 64 3.18 12.80 -2.12
N ASP A 65 3.95 13.62 -2.80
CA ASP A 65 3.84 15.08 -2.65
C ASP A 65 2.84 15.74 -3.61
N LEU A 66 2.38 15.03 -4.64
CA LEU A 66 1.47 15.57 -5.65
C LEU A 66 0.30 14.67 -6.01
N SER A 67 0.48 13.35 -6.03
CA SER A 67 -0.57 12.41 -6.43
C SER A 67 -1.66 12.30 -5.36
N SER A 68 -2.87 12.04 -5.81
CA SER A 68 -4.06 11.79 -4.97
C SER A 68 -4.75 10.48 -5.31
N ASP A 69 -4.24 9.77 -6.30
CA ASP A 69 -4.73 8.50 -6.77
C ASP A 69 -3.55 7.63 -7.20
N TRP A 70 -3.59 6.34 -6.82
CA TRP A 70 -2.49 5.42 -7.07
C TRP A 70 -2.98 4.09 -7.60
N THR A 71 -2.08 3.44 -8.35
CA THR A 71 -2.14 2.04 -8.75
C THR A 71 -0.97 1.31 -8.10
N VAL A 72 -1.23 0.15 -7.52
CA VAL A 72 -0.21 -0.76 -7.01
C VAL A 72 -0.30 -2.05 -7.82
N GLU A 73 0.83 -2.42 -8.42
CA GLU A 73 0.99 -3.66 -9.19
C GLU A 73 1.99 -4.55 -8.46
N TRP A 74 1.74 -5.86 -8.46
CA TRP A 74 2.69 -6.83 -7.92
C TRP A 74 2.76 -8.08 -8.79
N LYS A 75 3.91 -8.75 -8.71
CA LYS A 75 4.20 -9.93 -9.49
C LYS A 75 5.22 -10.82 -8.80
N ALA A 76 4.96 -12.12 -8.71
CA ALA A 76 5.97 -13.12 -8.44
C ALA A 76 6.64 -13.60 -9.73
N GLU A 77 7.83 -14.19 -9.63
CA GLU A 77 8.53 -14.75 -10.78
C GLU A 77 7.69 -15.86 -11.44
N GLY A 78 7.51 -15.74 -12.76
CA GLY A 78 6.74 -16.70 -13.56
C GLY A 78 5.23 -16.56 -13.47
N GLU A 79 4.70 -15.60 -12.70
CA GLU A 79 3.27 -15.35 -12.56
C GLU A 79 2.80 -14.12 -13.36
N GLU A 80 1.50 -13.99 -13.53
CA GLU A 80 0.90 -12.78 -14.10
C GLU A 80 0.98 -11.62 -13.14
N THR A 81 0.92 -10.39 -13.67
CA THR A 81 0.88 -9.18 -12.85
C THR A 81 -0.54 -8.95 -12.34
N GLU A 82 -0.67 -8.83 -11.04
CA GLU A 82 -1.90 -8.41 -10.38
C GLU A 82 -1.85 -6.93 -10.04
N SER A 83 -3.00 -6.28 -9.84
CA SER A 83 -3.06 -4.87 -9.53
C SER A 83 -4.29 -4.45 -8.74
N ILE A 84 -4.13 -3.38 -7.96
CA ILE A 84 -5.20 -2.60 -7.35
C ILE A 84 -5.09 -1.17 -7.89
N THR A 85 -6.18 -0.66 -8.46
CA THR A 85 -6.23 0.67 -9.08
C THR A 85 -7.22 1.58 -8.34
N GLY A 86 -7.09 2.90 -8.52
CA GLY A 86 -8.01 3.88 -7.94
C GLY A 86 -7.88 4.01 -6.41
N LEU A 87 -6.69 3.77 -5.87
CA LEU A 87 -6.43 3.98 -4.45
C LEU A 87 -6.40 5.47 -4.14
N THR A 88 -7.26 5.91 -3.26
CA THR A 88 -7.32 7.31 -2.77
C THR A 88 -6.61 7.49 -1.42
N SER A 89 -6.08 6.40 -0.85
CA SER A 89 -5.24 6.38 0.34
C SER A 89 -3.83 5.94 -0.04
N SER A 90 -2.83 6.55 0.54
CA SER A 90 -1.42 6.14 0.41
C SER A 90 -1.08 4.92 1.28
N GLU A 91 -2.01 3.99 1.37
CA GLU A 91 -1.89 2.70 2.03
C GLU A 91 -2.64 1.64 1.23
N VAL A 92 -2.06 0.44 1.14
CA VAL A 92 -2.68 -0.72 0.50
C VAL A 92 -2.41 -1.99 1.30
N HIS A 93 -3.40 -2.88 1.31
CA HIS A 93 -3.26 -4.27 1.74
C HIS A 93 -3.29 -5.17 0.49
N ILE A 94 -2.26 -5.98 0.32
CA ILE A 94 -2.14 -6.98 -0.73
C ILE A 94 -2.33 -8.35 -0.08
N PRO A 95 -3.49 -8.98 -0.24
CA PRO A 95 -3.82 -10.28 0.36
C PRO A 95 -3.51 -11.44 -0.57
N LEU A 96 -3.70 -12.65 -0.08
CA LEU A 96 -3.70 -13.92 -0.83
C LEU A 96 -2.37 -14.25 -1.51
N LEU A 97 -1.27 -13.75 -0.98
CA LEU A 97 0.07 -14.01 -1.49
C LEU A 97 0.53 -15.42 -1.10
N LYS A 98 1.42 -16.02 -1.88
CA LYS A 98 2.12 -17.25 -1.51
C LYS A 98 3.13 -16.97 -0.41
N ASP A 99 3.34 -17.92 0.50
CA ASP A 99 4.36 -17.81 1.53
C ASP A 99 5.79 -17.99 0.97
N ALA A 100 6.77 -17.42 1.66
CA ALA A 100 8.19 -17.48 1.30
C ALA A 100 8.51 -17.07 -0.14
N GLN A 101 7.65 -16.28 -0.79
CA GLN A 101 7.73 -15.86 -2.19
C GLN A 101 8.19 -14.41 -2.31
N ASP A 102 9.09 -14.13 -3.27
CA ASP A 102 9.51 -12.78 -3.62
C ASP A 102 8.49 -12.14 -4.59
N TYR A 103 8.08 -10.91 -4.30
CA TYR A 103 7.18 -10.11 -5.10
C TYR A 103 7.84 -8.81 -5.52
N ALA A 104 7.91 -8.57 -6.82
CA ALA A 104 8.22 -7.25 -7.37
C ALA A 104 6.96 -6.39 -7.32
N ILE A 105 7.03 -5.25 -6.62
CA ILE A 105 5.89 -4.37 -6.40
C ILE A 105 6.21 -3.01 -6.98
N THR A 106 5.26 -2.43 -7.70
CA THR A 106 5.35 -1.08 -8.27
C THR A 106 4.16 -0.24 -7.81
N ILE A 107 4.46 0.95 -7.29
CA ILE A 107 3.46 1.97 -6.93
C ILE A 107 3.57 3.09 -7.95
N THR A 108 2.46 3.44 -8.59
CA THR A 108 2.38 4.51 -9.59
C THR A 108 1.28 5.49 -9.20
N GLY A 109 1.59 6.76 -9.10
CA GLY A 109 0.63 7.83 -8.83
C GLY A 109 0.18 8.57 -10.09
N ASN A 110 -1.00 9.18 -10.04
CA ASN A 110 -1.63 9.90 -11.16
C ASN A 110 -0.90 11.18 -11.57
N LYS A 111 0.19 11.55 -10.90
CA LYS A 111 1.10 12.67 -11.24
C LYS A 111 2.49 12.17 -11.64
N ASN A 112 2.53 11.05 -12.36
CA ASN A 112 3.75 10.41 -12.86
C ASN A 112 4.76 10.05 -11.77
N SER A 113 4.34 10.01 -10.50
CA SER A 113 5.18 9.47 -9.43
C SER A 113 5.26 7.95 -9.58
N LYS A 114 6.44 7.38 -9.38
CA LYS A 114 6.64 5.93 -9.47
C LYS A 114 7.76 5.47 -8.55
N THR A 115 7.53 4.33 -7.90
CA THR A 115 8.57 3.62 -7.15
C THR A 115 8.38 2.12 -7.31
N SER A 116 9.46 1.36 -7.18
CA SER A 116 9.42 -0.11 -7.21
C SER A 116 10.29 -0.67 -6.11
N LEU A 117 9.86 -1.80 -5.54
CA LEU A 117 10.56 -2.51 -4.47
C LEU A 117 10.30 -4.01 -4.63
N THR A 118 11.17 -4.83 -4.04
CA THR A 118 10.97 -6.28 -3.95
C THR A 118 10.83 -6.65 -2.48
N LEU A 119 9.77 -7.38 -2.14
CA LEU A 119 9.49 -7.86 -0.80
C LEU A 119 9.26 -9.37 -0.83
N LYS A 120 9.68 -10.04 0.24
CA LYS A 120 9.50 -11.47 0.40
C LYS A 120 8.51 -11.72 1.53
N THR A 121 7.45 -12.49 1.24
CA THR A 121 6.52 -12.96 2.27
C THR A 121 7.20 -13.88 3.27
N GLU A 122 6.70 -13.89 4.51
CA GLU A 122 7.21 -14.79 5.53
C GLU A 122 6.93 -16.25 5.16
N LYS A 123 7.80 -17.14 5.62
CA LYS A 123 7.59 -18.58 5.47
C LYS A 123 6.59 -19.06 6.54
N SER A 124 5.65 -19.92 6.15
CA SER A 124 4.80 -20.65 7.08
C SER A 124 5.66 -21.40 8.09
N GLY A 125 5.34 -21.21 9.38
CA GLY A 125 6.03 -21.90 10.49
C GLY A 125 5.55 -23.35 10.66
N SER A 126 6.02 -23.99 11.71
CA SER A 126 5.57 -25.31 12.13
C SER A 126 4.37 -25.24 13.09
N GLY A 127 3.63 -24.13 13.09
CA GLY A 127 2.48 -23.90 13.96
C GLY A 127 1.21 -24.57 13.46
N PHE A 128 0.15 -24.49 14.27
CA PHE A 128 -1.17 -24.91 13.86
C PHE A 128 -1.88 -23.79 13.10
N PRO A 129 -2.69 -24.12 12.07
CA PRO A 129 -3.51 -23.13 11.38
C PRO A 129 -4.37 -22.32 12.37
N ARG A 130 -4.34 -21.02 12.27
CA ARG A 130 -5.06 -20.14 13.19
C ARG A 130 -5.32 -18.74 12.63
N ILE A 131 -6.30 -18.06 13.20
CA ILE A 131 -6.51 -16.63 12.98
C ILE A 131 -5.50 -15.84 13.83
N GLN A 132 -4.76 -14.95 13.21
CA GLN A 132 -3.87 -13.99 13.85
C GLN A 132 -4.33 -12.56 13.52
N LEU A 133 -4.03 -11.63 14.42
CA LEU A 133 -4.26 -10.21 14.20
C LEU A 133 -2.92 -9.50 14.00
N SER A 134 -2.90 -8.45 13.20
CA SER A 134 -1.74 -7.58 13.03
C SER A 134 -1.33 -6.87 14.33
N LYS A 135 -2.22 -6.83 15.32
CA LYS A 135 -1.99 -6.28 16.66
C LYS A 135 -2.50 -7.25 17.73
N ALA A 136 -1.63 -7.62 18.65
CA ALA A 136 -1.93 -8.64 19.68
C ALA A 136 -3.02 -8.19 20.65
N ASN A 137 -3.01 -6.90 21.04
CA ASN A 137 -3.98 -6.29 21.94
C ASN A 137 -4.59 -5.05 21.25
N PRO A 138 -5.60 -5.23 20.39
CA PRO A 138 -6.21 -4.13 19.67
C PRO A 138 -7.05 -3.27 20.61
N THR A 139 -7.09 -1.98 20.29
CA THR A 139 -8.01 -1.00 20.88
C THR A 139 -9.13 -0.66 19.90
N SER A 140 -10.17 0.01 20.35
CA SER A 140 -11.30 0.43 19.50
C SER A 140 -10.91 1.46 18.41
N GLU A 141 -9.73 2.07 18.51
CA GLU A 141 -9.20 3.02 17.52
C GLU A 141 -8.34 2.33 16.44
N ASP A 142 -7.97 1.07 16.68
CA ASP A 142 -7.09 0.35 15.77
C ASP A 142 -7.85 -0.22 14.57
N LYS A 143 -7.31 0.00 13.39
CA LYS A 143 -7.67 -0.78 12.20
C LYS A 143 -6.84 -2.07 12.21
N VAL A 144 -7.47 -3.19 12.46
CA VAL A 144 -6.82 -4.48 12.64
C VAL A 144 -6.95 -5.31 11.38
N LEU A 145 -5.83 -5.85 10.89
CA LEU A 145 -5.82 -6.87 9.86
C LEU A 145 -6.00 -8.24 10.50
N MET A 146 -6.94 -9.02 9.98
CA MET A 146 -7.15 -10.43 10.32
C MET A 146 -6.42 -11.29 9.30
N MET A 147 -5.62 -12.24 9.76
CA MET A 147 -4.79 -13.11 8.92
C MET A 147 -5.03 -14.57 9.29
N LEU A 148 -4.98 -15.46 8.29
CA LEU A 148 -4.79 -16.88 8.52
C LEU A 148 -3.30 -17.19 8.43
N VAL A 149 -2.75 -17.86 9.43
CA VAL A 149 -1.34 -18.26 9.47
C VAL A 149 -1.22 -19.77 9.64
N ASP A 150 -0.13 -20.35 9.14
CA ASP A 150 0.18 -21.78 9.15
C ASP A 150 -0.92 -22.66 8.51
N CYS A 151 -1.68 -22.10 7.58
CA CYS A 151 -2.81 -22.79 6.92
C CYS A 151 -2.43 -23.39 5.55
N GLY A 152 -1.19 -23.24 5.09
CA GLY A 152 -0.73 -23.69 3.78
C GLY A 152 -1.21 -22.79 2.64
N GLU A 153 -1.49 -23.39 1.49
CA GLU A 153 -1.90 -22.63 0.29
C GLU A 153 -3.29 -22.01 0.44
N ILE A 154 -3.40 -20.74 0.05
CA ILE A 154 -4.63 -19.94 0.11
C ILE A 154 -5.14 -19.69 -1.31
N GLY A 155 -6.34 -20.19 -1.62
CA GLY A 155 -7.07 -19.85 -2.85
C GLY A 155 -8.05 -18.69 -2.64
N GLY A 156 -8.66 -18.60 -1.45
CA GLY A 156 -9.55 -17.50 -1.07
C GLY A 156 -9.95 -17.57 0.40
N ILE A 157 -10.26 -16.41 0.98
CA ILE A 157 -10.74 -16.31 2.37
C ILE A 157 -12.00 -15.47 2.41
N GLN A 158 -13.00 -15.94 3.15
CA GLN A 158 -14.17 -15.16 3.51
C GLN A 158 -14.16 -14.92 5.03
N TRP A 159 -14.17 -13.65 5.39
CA TRP A 159 -14.17 -13.21 6.78
C TRP A 159 -15.57 -12.82 7.24
N THR A 160 -15.89 -13.14 8.48
CA THR A 160 -17.02 -12.56 9.21
C THR A 160 -16.59 -12.14 10.61
N VAL A 161 -17.20 -11.03 11.08
CA VAL A 161 -17.06 -10.55 12.46
C VAL A 161 -18.46 -10.39 13.02
N ASP A 162 -18.75 -11.06 14.12
CA ASP A 162 -20.08 -11.10 14.75
C ASP A 162 -21.21 -11.45 13.76
N GLY A 163 -20.90 -12.34 12.81
CA GLY A 163 -21.82 -12.77 11.76
C GLY A 163 -21.93 -11.82 10.56
N ALA A 164 -21.35 -10.64 10.61
CA ALA A 164 -21.32 -9.69 9.48
C ALA A 164 -20.07 -9.94 8.60
N LYS A 165 -20.23 -9.82 7.26
CA LYS A 165 -19.11 -9.93 6.31
C LYS A 165 -18.07 -8.86 6.56
N ALA A 166 -16.78 -9.21 6.50
CA ALA A 166 -15.63 -8.32 6.65
C ALA A 166 -14.61 -8.56 5.53
N ASP A 167 -13.82 -7.55 5.22
CA ASP A 167 -12.82 -7.58 4.11
C ASP A 167 -11.38 -7.84 4.60
N GLY A 168 -11.22 -8.62 5.68
CA GLY A 168 -9.91 -8.87 6.28
C GLY A 168 -9.44 -7.75 7.22
N TYR A 169 -9.81 -6.51 6.95
CA TYR A 169 -9.64 -5.39 7.87
C TYR A 169 -10.92 -5.11 8.65
N THR A 170 -10.77 -4.77 9.94
CA THR A 170 -11.89 -4.35 10.77
C THR A 170 -11.46 -3.34 11.83
N ASN A 171 -12.36 -2.41 12.14
CA ASN A 171 -12.29 -1.59 13.36
C ASN A 171 -13.24 -2.24 14.36
N LEU A 172 -12.67 -2.89 15.35
CA LEU A 172 -13.44 -3.56 16.39
C LEU A 172 -13.78 -2.54 17.49
N ARG A 173 -15.05 -2.51 17.89
CA ARG A 173 -15.46 -1.72 19.07
C ARG A 173 -14.94 -2.40 20.35
N LYS A 174 -14.96 -1.67 21.46
CA LYS A 174 -14.67 -2.25 22.77
C LYS A 174 -15.62 -3.41 23.07
N GLY A 175 -15.08 -4.52 23.53
CA GLY A 175 -15.84 -5.72 23.88
C GLY A 175 -15.29 -7.00 23.28
N GLU A 176 -16.03 -8.08 23.42
CA GLU A 176 -15.72 -9.38 22.81
C GLU A 176 -16.33 -9.47 21.41
N HIS A 177 -15.55 -9.97 20.46
CA HIS A 177 -15.94 -10.18 19.07
C HIS A 177 -15.66 -11.62 18.65
N TYR A 178 -16.56 -12.19 17.85
CA TYR A 178 -16.40 -13.50 17.25
C TYR A 178 -15.98 -13.38 15.80
N VAL A 179 -14.73 -13.71 15.53
CA VAL A 179 -14.14 -13.67 14.18
C VAL A 179 -14.13 -15.06 13.59
N GLN A 180 -14.61 -15.20 12.36
CA GLN A 180 -14.60 -16.43 11.60
C GLN A 180 -13.93 -16.23 10.24
N ALA A 181 -13.24 -17.26 9.76
CA ALA A 181 -12.68 -17.33 8.42
C ALA A 181 -13.10 -18.64 7.75
N VAL A 182 -13.54 -18.56 6.51
CA VAL A 182 -13.73 -19.71 5.63
C VAL A 182 -12.63 -19.66 4.58
N LEU A 183 -11.68 -20.57 4.67
CA LEU A 183 -10.60 -20.74 3.73
C LEU A 183 -11.02 -21.70 2.61
N THR A 184 -10.89 -21.27 1.37
CA THR A 184 -10.90 -22.15 0.21
C THR A 184 -9.47 -22.30 -0.28
N LYS A 185 -8.93 -23.52 -0.26
CA LYS A 185 -7.60 -23.84 -0.77
C LYS A 185 -7.57 -23.88 -2.31
N THR A 186 -6.40 -23.86 -2.88
CA THR A 186 -6.22 -23.96 -4.35
C THR A 186 -6.73 -25.26 -4.94
N ASP A 187 -6.78 -26.34 -4.16
CA ASP A 187 -7.36 -27.65 -4.54
C ASP A 187 -8.89 -27.73 -4.37
N GLY A 188 -9.54 -26.64 -3.92
CA GLY A 188 -10.96 -26.57 -3.64
C GLY A 188 -11.38 -27.03 -2.24
N THR A 189 -10.46 -27.51 -1.42
CA THR A 189 -10.75 -27.88 -0.01
C THR A 189 -11.20 -26.66 0.77
N VAL A 190 -12.23 -26.83 1.60
CA VAL A 190 -12.77 -25.76 2.46
C VAL A 190 -12.49 -26.08 3.92
N GLU A 191 -11.90 -25.12 4.63
CA GLU A 191 -11.61 -25.19 6.07
C GLU A 191 -12.24 -24.01 6.81
N TYR A 192 -12.63 -24.23 8.08
CA TYR A 192 -13.30 -23.25 8.92
C TYR A 192 -12.45 -22.93 10.14
N PHE A 193 -12.27 -21.65 10.40
CA PHE A 193 -11.54 -21.14 11.57
C PHE A 193 -12.40 -20.16 12.33
N ALA A 194 -12.24 -20.15 13.65
CA ALA A 194 -12.91 -19.17 14.48
C ALA A 194 -12.04 -18.77 15.68
N ARG A 195 -12.20 -17.54 16.14
CA ARG A 195 -11.51 -16.99 17.30
C ARG A 195 -12.34 -15.92 17.98
N TYR A 196 -12.37 -15.93 19.31
CA TYR A 196 -12.82 -14.79 20.11
C TYR A 196 -11.69 -13.78 20.28
N ILE A 197 -12.01 -12.50 20.16
CA ILE A 197 -11.11 -11.37 20.31
C ILE A 197 -11.72 -10.43 21.34
N ASN A 198 -10.94 -10.05 22.36
CA ASN A 198 -11.36 -9.06 23.33
C ASN A 198 -10.62 -7.73 23.07
N VAL A 199 -11.40 -6.67 22.83
CA VAL A 199 -10.91 -5.29 22.61
C VAL A 199 -11.07 -4.51 23.91
N ILE A 200 -9.97 -4.12 24.51
CA ILE A 200 -9.93 -3.59 25.88
C ILE A 200 -9.99 -2.07 26.02
N LEU A 201 -9.87 -1.29 24.97
CA LEU A 201 -10.05 0.21 25.03
C LEU A 201 -10.04 0.81 23.66
#